data_88c8f53ab96506ccc7ad3a50161183e7
#
_entry.id   88c8f53ab96506ccc7ad3a50161183e7
#
_cell.length_a   1.000
_cell.length_b   1.000
_cell.length_c   1.000
_cell.angle_alpha   90.00
_cell.angle_beta   90.00
_cell.angle_gamma   90.00
#
_symmetry.space_group_name_H-M   'P 1'
#
loop_
_entity.id
_entity.type
_entity.pdbx_description
1 polymer ?
#
loop_
_entity_poly.entity_id
_entity_poly.type
_entity_poly.pdbx_seq_one_letter_code
_entity_poly.pdbx_strand_id
1 'polypeptide(L)'
;LFLKEDEAFYSDCVSKIPFINDIVRPLFKSDVYAKVTDSFQFKNTFEYLIFNAFEGQIDTGNMMQALLKKAALHDILILNNQTVSQYEELNDEIEVVTNEVSFKTKKLIFTTNGFASELTKNQVKPARAQVLITKPIANLQIKGTFHLDKGYSYFRNINNRILLGGGRNLDFEGETTTSLETSEKIQNHLEDLLKNVILPDTTFEIEHRWSGIMGIGNSKKPIVQQVSNHVYCGVRMGGMGVAIGSLIGKEVADLI
;
A
#
# COMPACT_ATOMS: atom_id res chain seq x y z
N LEU A 1 -6.79 -13.11 -9.55
CA LEU A 1 -8.23 -13.24 -9.71
C LEU A 1 -8.69 -12.34 -10.87
N PHE A 2 -9.57 -12.82 -11.74
CA PHE A 2 -10.07 -12.07 -12.91
C PHE A 2 -11.58 -12.17 -12.96
N LEU A 3 -12.26 -11.04 -13.17
CA LEU A 3 -13.69 -11.00 -13.39
C LEU A 3 -14.02 -11.54 -14.78
N LYS A 4 -15.19 -12.15 -14.96
CA LYS A 4 -15.61 -12.72 -16.25
C LYS A 4 -15.69 -11.71 -17.39
N GLU A 5 -15.92 -10.43 -17.06
CA GLU A 5 -15.94 -9.32 -18.04
C GLU A 5 -14.54 -8.97 -18.59
N ASP A 6 -13.47 -9.42 -17.91
CA ASP A 6 -12.08 -9.13 -18.28
C ASP A 6 -11.43 -10.26 -19.11
N GLU A 7 -12.17 -10.96 -19.99
CA GLU A 7 -11.71 -12.15 -20.73
C GLU A 7 -10.41 -11.91 -21.52
N ALA A 8 -10.35 -10.78 -22.25
CA ALA A 8 -9.16 -10.46 -23.04
C ALA A 8 -7.93 -10.25 -22.16
N PHE A 9 -8.08 -9.58 -21.01
CA PHE A 9 -7.02 -9.37 -20.05
C PHE A 9 -6.60 -10.66 -19.35
N TYR A 10 -7.57 -11.52 -18.98
CA TYR A 10 -7.29 -12.83 -18.43
C TYR A 10 -6.47 -13.69 -19.39
N SER A 11 -6.89 -13.79 -20.65
CA SER A 11 -6.23 -14.59 -21.69
C SER A 11 -4.80 -14.09 -21.95
N ASP A 12 -4.61 -12.77 -22.02
CA ASP A 12 -3.30 -12.14 -22.18
C ASP A 12 -2.38 -12.47 -20.98
N CYS A 13 -2.86 -12.32 -19.75
CA CYS A 13 -2.09 -12.65 -18.56
C CYS A 13 -1.68 -14.12 -18.49
N VAL A 14 -2.62 -15.06 -18.78
CA VAL A 14 -2.34 -16.50 -18.79
C VAL A 14 -1.29 -16.84 -19.84
N SER A 15 -1.39 -16.27 -21.04
CA SER A 15 -0.44 -16.51 -22.13
C SER A 15 0.98 -16.06 -21.80
N LYS A 16 1.15 -15.08 -20.93
CA LYS A 16 2.45 -14.50 -20.53
C LYS A 16 3.13 -15.26 -19.37
N ILE A 17 2.45 -16.20 -18.71
CA ILE A 17 3.02 -16.93 -17.58
C ILE A 17 4.37 -17.61 -17.94
N PRO A 18 4.51 -18.37 -19.05
CA PRO A 18 5.78 -18.98 -19.39
C PRO A 18 6.90 -17.96 -19.60
N PHE A 19 6.60 -16.89 -20.35
CA PHE A 19 7.56 -15.82 -20.63
C PHE A 19 8.05 -15.11 -19.36
N ILE A 20 7.14 -14.79 -18.44
CA ILE A 20 7.51 -14.13 -17.17
C ILE A 20 8.32 -15.09 -16.29
N ASN A 21 7.93 -16.36 -16.21
CA ASN A 21 8.68 -17.38 -15.47
C ASN A 21 10.11 -17.53 -16.00
N ASP A 22 10.32 -17.51 -17.32
CA ASP A 22 11.65 -17.58 -17.91
C ASP A 22 12.53 -16.39 -17.50
N ILE A 23 11.97 -15.18 -17.41
CA ILE A 23 12.69 -13.97 -16.94
C ILE A 23 13.09 -14.08 -15.48
N VAL A 24 12.20 -14.57 -14.60
CA VAL A 24 12.41 -14.54 -13.15
C VAL A 24 13.08 -15.80 -12.60
N ARG A 25 13.03 -16.92 -13.33
CA ARG A 25 13.61 -18.21 -12.91
C ARG A 25 15.11 -18.14 -12.54
N PRO A 26 15.97 -17.35 -13.21
CA PRO A 26 17.37 -17.22 -12.79
C PRO A 26 17.52 -16.70 -11.36
N LEU A 27 16.59 -15.85 -10.91
CA LEU A 27 16.56 -15.29 -9.56
C LEU A 27 15.94 -16.25 -8.54
N PHE A 28 14.75 -16.77 -8.85
CA PHE A 28 13.95 -17.58 -7.92
C PHE A 28 14.27 -19.08 -7.94
N LYS A 29 15.02 -19.56 -8.96
CA LYS A 29 15.40 -20.96 -9.17
C LYS A 29 14.19 -21.91 -9.40
N SER A 30 13.02 -21.36 -9.65
CA SER A 30 11.76 -22.06 -9.93
C SER A 30 10.77 -21.16 -10.65
N ASP A 31 9.68 -21.73 -11.11
CA ASP A 31 8.56 -20.96 -11.63
C ASP A 31 7.86 -20.20 -10.51
N VAL A 32 7.62 -18.92 -10.74
CA VAL A 32 6.99 -18.00 -9.77
C VAL A 32 5.48 -18.01 -9.94
N TYR A 33 5.02 -18.06 -11.19
CA TYR A 33 3.61 -17.96 -11.52
C TYR A 33 3.06 -19.28 -12.06
N ALA A 34 1.88 -19.67 -11.58
CA ALA A 34 1.16 -20.84 -12.04
C ALA A 34 -0.33 -20.54 -12.22
N LYS A 35 -0.95 -21.20 -13.21
CA LYS A 35 -2.40 -21.25 -13.35
C LYS A 35 -2.93 -22.32 -12.41
N VAL A 36 -3.84 -21.98 -11.48
CA VAL A 36 -4.43 -22.89 -10.50
C VAL A 36 -5.95 -22.77 -10.49
N THR A 37 -6.65 -23.85 -10.17
CA THR A 37 -8.11 -23.85 -10.05
C THR A 37 -8.53 -23.05 -8.80
N ASP A 38 -9.60 -22.27 -8.92
CA ASP A 38 -10.20 -21.60 -7.78
C ASP A 38 -10.81 -22.61 -6.81
N SER A 39 -10.28 -22.65 -5.59
CA SER A 39 -10.79 -23.47 -4.48
C SER A 39 -11.64 -22.67 -3.48
N PHE A 40 -11.78 -21.36 -3.67
CA PHE A 40 -12.45 -20.44 -2.74
C PHE A 40 -13.91 -20.17 -3.13
N GLN A 41 -14.35 -20.66 -4.29
CA GLN A 41 -15.73 -20.52 -4.81
C GLN A 41 -16.14 -19.06 -5.07
N PHE A 42 -15.20 -18.25 -5.54
CA PHE A 42 -15.50 -16.89 -5.97
C PHE A 42 -16.53 -16.89 -7.10
N LYS A 43 -17.43 -15.90 -7.12
CA LYS A 43 -18.45 -15.77 -8.17
C LYS A 43 -18.09 -14.70 -9.18
N ASN A 44 -18.68 -14.79 -10.37
CA ASN A 44 -18.44 -13.85 -11.47
C ASN A 44 -16.96 -13.74 -11.89
N THR A 45 -16.18 -14.79 -11.61
CA THR A 45 -14.76 -14.88 -11.93
C THR A 45 -14.49 -16.06 -12.86
N PHE A 46 -13.32 -16.08 -13.50
CA PHE A 46 -12.83 -17.25 -14.20
C PHE A 46 -12.52 -18.38 -13.20
N GLU A 47 -12.64 -19.61 -13.65
CA GLU A 47 -12.38 -20.82 -12.86
C GLU A 47 -10.92 -20.92 -12.39
N TYR A 48 -10.01 -20.29 -13.10
CA TYR A 48 -8.60 -20.36 -12.80
C TYR A 48 -8.06 -19.01 -12.32
N LEU A 49 -7.19 -19.09 -11.32
CA LEU A 49 -6.41 -17.99 -10.78
C LEU A 49 -4.98 -18.06 -11.31
N ILE A 50 -4.28 -16.94 -11.31
CA ILE A 50 -2.82 -16.92 -11.43
C ILE A 50 -2.25 -16.82 -10.02
N PHE A 51 -1.54 -17.87 -9.61
CA PHE A 51 -0.92 -17.98 -8.29
C PHE A 51 0.54 -17.56 -8.36
N ASN A 52 1.00 -16.78 -7.37
CA ASN A 52 2.40 -16.47 -7.15
C ASN A 52 2.88 -17.21 -5.88
N ALA A 53 3.85 -18.10 -6.05
CA ALA A 53 4.37 -18.93 -4.96
C ALA A 53 5.30 -18.19 -3.98
N PHE A 54 5.77 -16.99 -4.35
CA PHE A 54 6.76 -16.21 -3.60
C PHE A 54 6.20 -14.95 -2.96
N GLU A 55 4.91 -14.67 -3.15
CA GLU A 55 4.23 -13.61 -2.43
C GLU A 55 3.54 -14.15 -1.18
N GLY A 56 3.44 -13.30 -0.18
CA GLY A 56 2.79 -13.61 1.08
C GLY A 56 2.08 -12.40 1.66
N GLN A 57 1.54 -12.57 2.85
CA GLN A 57 0.89 -11.49 3.59
C GLN A 57 1.59 -11.24 4.92
N ILE A 58 1.50 -10.01 5.40
CA ILE A 58 1.98 -9.60 6.72
C ILE A 58 0.85 -8.88 7.47
N ASP A 59 0.79 -9.06 8.77
CA ASP A 59 -0.02 -8.22 9.64
C ASP A 59 0.68 -6.86 9.82
N THR A 60 0.19 -5.84 9.12
CA THR A 60 0.78 -4.50 9.12
C THR A 60 0.69 -3.81 10.49
N GLY A 61 -0.33 -4.10 11.29
CA GLY A 61 -0.46 -3.59 12.65
C GLY A 61 0.62 -4.15 13.56
N ASN A 62 0.81 -5.46 13.56
CA ASN A 62 1.87 -6.12 14.32
C ASN A 62 3.26 -5.70 13.84
N MET A 63 3.46 -5.52 12.53
CA MET A 63 4.71 -5.00 11.98
C MET A 63 5.03 -3.60 12.51
N MET A 64 4.05 -2.67 12.50
CA MET A 64 4.26 -1.32 13.02
C MET A 64 4.54 -1.32 14.52
N GLN A 65 3.85 -2.13 15.31
CA GLN A 65 4.16 -2.28 16.74
C GLN A 65 5.59 -2.80 16.98
N ALA A 66 6.04 -3.76 16.17
CA ALA A 66 7.41 -4.28 16.28
C ALA A 66 8.45 -3.21 15.91
N LEU A 67 8.18 -2.39 14.88
CA LEU A 67 9.06 -1.28 14.50
C LEU A 67 9.11 -0.19 15.57
N LEU A 68 7.97 0.17 16.17
CA LEU A 68 7.92 1.13 17.28
C LEU A 68 8.72 0.64 18.49
N LYS A 69 8.57 -0.64 18.86
CA LYS A 69 9.38 -1.25 19.94
C LYS A 69 10.87 -1.21 19.61
N LYS A 70 11.23 -1.52 18.37
CA LYS A 70 12.63 -1.46 17.93
C LYS A 70 13.18 -0.03 17.99
N ALA A 71 12.41 0.97 17.54
CA ALA A 71 12.80 2.37 17.64
C ALA A 71 13.06 2.80 19.10
N ALA A 72 12.16 2.44 20.01
CA ALA A 72 12.34 2.71 21.44
C ALA A 72 13.60 2.04 22.04
N LEU A 73 13.94 0.82 21.60
CA LEU A 73 15.17 0.13 22.05
C LEU A 73 16.46 0.79 21.53
N HIS A 74 16.37 1.65 20.56
CA HIS A 74 17.47 2.45 20.01
C HIS A 74 17.40 3.93 20.44
N ASP A 75 16.67 4.23 21.51
CA ASP A 75 16.51 5.58 22.08
C ASP A 75 15.99 6.64 21.07
N ILE A 76 15.24 6.18 20.06
CA ILE A 76 14.61 7.09 19.10
C ILE A 76 13.36 7.68 19.73
N LEU A 77 13.37 8.98 19.93
CA LEU A 77 12.21 9.73 20.44
C LEU A 77 11.15 9.86 19.34
N ILE A 78 9.94 9.40 19.62
CA ILE A 78 8.78 9.53 18.73
C ILE A 78 7.81 10.52 19.35
N LEU A 79 7.58 11.64 18.66
CA LEU A 79 6.62 12.66 19.05
C LEU A 79 5.34 12.51 18.25
N ASN A 80 4.29 12.04 18.89
CA ASN A 80 2.96 11.94 18.29
C ASN A 80 2.23 13.28 18.39
N ASN A 81 1.23 13.48 17.52
CA ASN A 81 0.40 14.69 17.45
C ASN A 81 1.21 15.98 17.20
N GLN A 82 2.39 15.85 16.61
CA GLN A 82 3.22 16.98 16.19
C GLN A 82 3.12 17.13 14.68
N THR A 83 2.55 18.25 14.24
CA THR A 83 2.50 18.63 12.83
C THR A 83 3.61 19.64 12.56
N VAL A 84 4.56 19.27 11.73
CA VAL A 84 5.59 20.23 11.26
C VAL A 84 4.91 21.21 10.31
N SER A 85 4.91 22.48 10.69
CA SER A 85 4.31 23.57 9.92
C SER A 85 5.33 24.31 9.06
N GLN A 86 6.59 24.36 9.52
CA GLN A 86 7.65 25.10 8.87
C GLN A 86 9.01 24.51 9.24
N TYR A 87 9.98 24.68 8.37
CA TYR A 87 11.40 24.53 8.70
C TYR A 87 12.22 25.61 7.99
N GLU A 88 13.33 25.97 8.58
CA GLU A 88 14.28 26.94 8.02
C GLU A 88 15.70 26.40 8.17
N GLU A 89 16.46 26.37 7.07
CA GLU A 89 17.90 26.05 7.11
C GLU A 89 18.67 27.29 7.52
N LEU A 90 19.34 27.22 8.66
CA LEU A 90 20.33 28.12 9.11
C LEU A 90 21.72 27.65 8.64
N ASN A 91 22.82 28.34 9.02
CA ASN A 91 24.15 28.01 8.51
C ASN A 91 24.54 26.52 8.72
N ASP A 92 24.46 26.02 9.96
CA ASP A 92 24.89 24.67 10.33
C ASP A 92 23.78 23.81 10.99
N GLU A 93 22.58 24.34 11.05
CA GLU A 93 21.43 23.69 11.71
C GLU A 93 20.13 24.04 11.00
N ILE A 94 19.08 23.32 11.35
CA ILE A 94 17.73 23.54 10.83
C ILE A 94 16.83 23.83 12.03
N GLU A 95 16.09 24.91 11.97
CA GLU A 95 14.98 25.14 12.88
C GLU A 95 13.72 24.47 12.35
N VAL A 96 13.08 23.65 13.19
CA VAL A 96 11.84 22.95 12.86
C VAL A 96 10.74 23.43 13.79
N VAL A 97 9.65 23.91 13.21
CA VAL A 97 8.48 24.42 13.94
C VAL A 97 7.33 23.44 13.81
N THR A 98 6.78 23.05 14.94
CA THR A 98 5.56 22.23 15.00
C THR A 98 4.41 23.02 15.62
N ASN A 99 3.23 22.41 15.69
CA ASN A 99 2.07 23.01 16.34
C ASN A 99 2.23 23.28 17.86
N GLU A 100 3.21 22.63 18.53
CA GLU A 100 3.40 22.78 19.98
C GLU A 100 4.81 23.22 20.38
N VAL A 101 5.82 22.80 19.64
CA VAL A 101 7.22 23.07 19.98
C VAL A 101 8.04 23.45 18.75
N SER A 102 9.12 24.20 19.01
CA SER A 102 10.19 24.42 18.02
C SER A 102 11.48 23.84 18.57
N PHE A 103 12.28 23.27 17.69
CA PHE A 103 13.60 22.72 18.06
C PHE A 103 14.58 22.85 16.90
N LYS A 104 15.85 22.66 17.20
CA LYS A 104 16.93 22.73 16.23
C LYS A 104 17.52 21.34 16.00
N THR A 105 17.91 21.05 14.76
CA THR A 105 18.56 19.81 14.37
C THR A 105 19.65 20.04 13.34
N LYS A 106 20.61 19.14 13.23
CA LYS A 106 21.67 19.20 12.21
C LYS A 106 21.20 18.67 10.85
N LYS A 107 20.21 17.79 10.83
CA LYS A 107 19.71 17.14 9.61
C LYS A 107 18.21 16.91 9.72
N LEU A 108 17.50 17.08 8.62
CA LEU A 108 16.07 16.86 8.51
C LEU A 108 15.78 15.86 7.39
N ILE A 109 14.97 14.85 7.69
CA ILE A 109 14.61 13.82 6.72
C ILE A 109 13.09 13.80 6.56
N PHE A 110 12.63 14.02 5.34
CA PHE A 110 11.22 13.88 4.99
C PHE A 110 10.91 12.45 4.57
N THR A 111 10.05 11.80 5.33
CA THR A 111 9.49 10.47 5.01
C THR A 111 7.96 10.50 4.92
N THR A 112 7.41 11.67 4.62
CA THR A 112 5.98 11.98 4.65
C THR A 112 5.19 11.42 3.47
N ASN A 113 5.85 10.70 2.56
CA ASN A 113 5.29 9.97 1.43
C ASN A 113 4.26 10.80 0.62
N GLY A 114 2.96 10.50 0.71
CA GLY A 114 1.90 11.19 -0.04
C GLY A 114 1.73 12.68 0.28
N PHE A 115 2.28 13.13 1.40
CA PHE A 115 2.24 14.54 1.81
C PHE A 115 3.48 15.34 1.36
N ALA A 116 4.37 14.75 0.56
CA ALA A 116 5.62 15.38 0.11
C ALA A 116 5.49 16.16 -1.22
N SER A 117 4.29 16.53 -1.64
CA SER A 117 4.06 17.16 -2.96
C SER A 117 4.85 18.45 -3.14
N GLU A 118 4.75 19.38 -2.20
CA GLU A 118 5.44 20.68 -2.25
C GLU A 118 6.96 20.50 -2.18
N LEU A 119 7.45 19.68 -1.25
CA LEU A 119 8.86 19.37 -1.09
C LEU A 119 9.49 18.84 -2.39
N THR A 120 8.76 18.03 -3.15
CA THR A 120 9.24 17.36 -4.35
C THR A 120 8.88 18.08 -5.65
N LYS A 121 8.46 19.34 -5.59
CA LYS A 121 8.00 20.12 -6.75
C LYS A 121 6.98 19.35 -7.59
N ASN A 122 5.97 18.78 -6.93
CA ASN A 122 4.89 17.98 -7.51
C ASN A 122 5.31 16.65 -8.19
N GLN A 123 6.51 16.14 -7.95
CA GLN A 123 6.89 14.80 -8.41
C GLN A 123 6.18 13.68 -7.60
N VAL A 124 5.69 14.00 -6.41
CA VAL A 124 4.79 13.16 -5.61
C VAL A 124 3.40 13.75 -5.66
N LYS A 125 2.42 12.92 -5.98
CA LYS A 125 1.00 13.27 -5.89
C LYS A 125 0.35 12.42 -4.79
N PRO A 126 -0.51 13.00 -3.95
CA PRO A 126 -1.28 12.22 -3.00
C PRO A 126 -2.29 11.34 -3.74
N ALA A 127 -2.47 10.14 -3.26
CA ALA A 127 -3.46 9.21 -3.79
C ALA A 127 -4.12 8.47 -2.64
N ARG A 128 -5.38 8.79 -2.39
CA ARG A 128 -6.16 8.14 -1.37
C ARG A 128 -6.47 6.70 -1.79
N ALA A 129 -6.23 5.76 -0.88
CA ALA A 129 -6.64 4.38 -0.98
C ALA A 129 -7.62 4.07 0.15
N GLN A 130 -8.79 3.57 -0.19
CA GLN A 130 -9.84 3.26 0.77
C GLN A 130 -9.91 1.76 1.01
N VAL A 131 -10.27 1.39 2.22
CA VAL A 131 -10.41 0.01 2.65
C VAL A 131 -11.62 -0.15 3.56
N LEU A 132 -12.11 -1.39 3.62
CA LEU A 132 -13.06 -1.85 4.63
C LEU A 132 -12.60 -3.18 5.20
N ILE A 133 -13.10 -3.53 6.38
CA ILE A 133 -12.89 -4.83 7.01
C ILE A 133 -14.21 -5.35 7.57
N THR A 134 -14.45 -6.64 7.38
CA THR A 134 -15.62 -7.30 7.94
C THR A 134 -15.44 -7.59 9.44
N LYS A 135 -16.53 -7.80 10.17
CA LYS A 135 -16.49 -8.53 11.43
C LYS A 135 -15.96 -9.97 11.20
N PRO A 136 -15.54 -10.68 12.26
CA PRO A 136 -15.14 -12.07 12.13
C PRO A 136 -16.23 -12.93 11.50
N ILE A 137 -15.86 -13.71 10.51
CA ILE A 137 -16.75 -14.63 9.78
C ILE A 137 -16.46 -16.05 10.27
N ALA A 138 -17.50 -16.73 10.73
CA ALA A 138 -17.36 -18.11 11.17
C ALA A 138 -16.94 -19.02 10.02
N ASN A 139 -15.94 -19.87 10.26
CA ASN A 139 -15.41 -20.84 9.29
C ASN A 139 -14.96 -20.24 7.95
N LEU A 140 -14.41 -19.04 7.96
CA LEU A 140 -13.87 -18.39 6.74
C LEU A 140 -12.81 -19.29 6.09
N GLN A 141 -13.11 -19.75 4.85
CA GLN A 141 -12.21 -20.64 4.07
C GLN A 141 -11.19 -19.85 3.24
N ILE A 142 -11.44 -18.57 2.97
CA ILE A 142 -10.54 -17.72 2.18
C ILE A 142 -9.27 -17.43 2.96
N LYS A 143 -8.13 -17.87 2.41
CA LYS A 143 -6.79 -17.67 3.00
C LYS A 143 -5.81 -17.22 1.93
N GLY A 144 -5.09 -16.14 2.19
CA GLY A 144 -4.09 -15.58 1.28
C GLY A 144 -4.37 -14.12 0.91
N THR A 145 -3.60 -13.63 -0.04
CA THR A 145 -3.76 -12.29 -0.63
C THR A 145 -4.20 -12.41 -2.08
N PHE A 146 -5.12 -11.56 -2.48
CA PHE A 146 -5.73 -11.61 -3.79
C PHE A 146 -5.75 -10.21 -4.41
N HIS A 147 -5.51 -10.16 -5.72
CA HIS A 147 -5.64 -8.96 -6.55
C HIS A 147 -6.66 -9.21 -7.65
N LEU A 148 -7.43 -8.20 -7.97
CA LEU A 148 -8.36 -8.17 -9.11
C LEU A 148 -8.37 -6.77 -9.72
N ASP A 149 -9.03 -6.62 -10.87
CA ASP A 149 -9.09 -5.35 -11.61
C ASP A 149 -7.69 -4.74 -11.81
N LYS A 150 -6.79 -5.51 -12.46
CA LYS A 150 -5.40 -5.06 -12.75
C LYS A 150 -4.61 -4.60 -11.50
N GLY A 151 -5.01 -5.08 -10.31
CA GLY A 151 -4.40 -4.69 -9.03
C GLY A 151 -4.99 -3.43 -8.40
N TYR A 152 -6.03 -2.85 -8.98
CA TYR A 152 -6.73 -1.72 -8.37
C TYR A 152 -7.61 -2.13 -7.19
N SER A 153 -8.03 -3.38 -7.11
CA SER A 153 -8.71 -3.93 -5.96
C SER A 153 -7.91 -5.11 -5.41
N TYR A 154 -7.87 -5.22 -4.10
CA TYR A 154 -7.10 -6.24 -3.40
C TYR A 154 -7.77 -6.63 -2.09
N PHE A 155 -7.69 -7.91 -1.72
CA PHE A 155 -8.19 -8.37 -0.44
C PHE A 155 -7.34 -9.49 0.15
N ARG A 156 -7.52 -9.70 1.44
CA ARG A 156 -6.88 -10.79 2.18
C ARG A 156 -7.71 -11.18 3.40
N ASN A 157 -7.43 -12.36 3.93
CA ASN A 157 -7.92 -12.71 5.25
C ASN A 157 -7.01 -12.15 6.36
N ILE A 158 -7.61 -11.81 7.49
CA ILE A 158 -6.93 -11.48 8.74
C ILE A 158 -7.87 -11.78 9.92
N ASN A 159 -7.43 -12.59 10.89
CA ASN A 159 -8.20 -12.92 12.09
C ASN A 159 -9.68 -13.31 11.80
N ASN A 160 -9.89 -14.21 10.83
CA ASN A 160 -11.20 -14.63 10.32
C ASN A 160 -12.06 -13.49 9.74
N ARG A 161 -11.45 -12.42 9.26
CA ARG A 161 -12.09 -11.30 8.58
C ARG A 161 -11.59 -11.23 7.15
N ILE A 162 -12.34 -10.54 6.28
CA ILE A 162 -11.85 -10.06 5.00
C ILE A 162 -11.54 -8.58 5.11
N LEU A 163 -10.29 -8.22 4.82
CA LEU A 163 -9.86 -6.86 4.56
C LEU A 163 -9.83 -6.67 3.05
N LEU A 164 -10.60 -5.71 2.54
CA LEU A 164 -10.71 -5.39 1.12
C LEU A 164 -10.44 -3.91 0.92
N GLY A 165 -9.62 -3.58 -0.06
CA GLY A 165 -9.33 -2.21 -0.45
C GLY A 165 -9.19 -2.04 -1.95
N GLY A 166 -9.16 -0.78 -2.38
CA GLY A 166 -8.94 -0.43 -3.78
C GLY A 166 -10.03 0.45 -4.39
N GLY A 167 -10.30 0.23 -5.68
CA GLY A 167 -11.33 0.97 -6.44
C GLY A 167 -10.94 2.39 -6.83
N ARG A 168 -9.70 2.83 -6.59
CA ARG A 168 -9.24 4.18 -6.92
C ARG A 168 -9.41 4.53 -8.41
N ASN A 169 -9.30 3.56 -9.30
CA ASN A 169 -9.49 3.74 -10.75
C ASN A 169 -10.89 4.19 -11.14
N LEU A 170 -11.86 4.04 -10.27
CA LEU A 170 -13.24 4.51 -10.50
C LEU A 170 -13.38 6.03 -10.33
N ASP A 171 -12.43 6.66 -9.63
CA ASP A 171 -12.43 8.09 -9.38
C ASP A 171 -11.02 8.63 -9.12
N PHE A 172 -10.18 8.65 -10.15
CA PHE A 172 -8.81 9.15 -10.00
C PHE A 172 -8.74 10.60 -9.54
N GLU A 173 -9.67 11.43 -9.96
CA GLU A 173 -9.73 12.84 -9.60
C GLU A 173 -10.11 13.02 -8.13
N GLY A 174 -11.24 12.44 -7.70
CA GLY A 174 -11.70 12.51 -6.31
C GLY A 174 -10.76 11.83 -5.31
N GLU A 175 -10.01 10.80 -5.76
CA GLU A 175 -9.02 10.13 -4.93
C GLU A 175 -7.60 10.76 -5.01
N THR A 176 -7.43 11.89 -5.73
CA THR A 176 -6.19 12.68 -5.70
C THR A 176 -6.31 13.77 -4.61
N THR A 177 -6.16 13.36 -3.37
CA THR A 177 -6.40 14.21 -2.19
C THR A 177 -5.56 13.74 -1.00
N THR A 178 -5.35 14.64 -0.04
CA THR A 178 -4.77 14.36 1.29
C THR A 178 -5.84 14.14 2.37
N SER A 179 -7.13 14.28 2.05
CA SER A 179 -8.23 13.98 2.98
C SER A 179 -8.27 12.48 3.30
N LEU A 180 -8.41 12.15 4.58
CA LEU A 180 -8.56 10.78 5.08
C LEU A 180 -10.03 10.32 5.13
N GLU A 181 -10.96 11.09 4.59
CA GLU A 181 -12.36 10.69 4.49
C GLU A 181 -12.55 9.58 3.47
N THR A 182 -13.60 8.80 3.62
CA THR A 182 -14.04 7.82 2.64
C THR A 182 -15.11 8.40 1.73
N SER A 183 -15.26 7.87 0.51
CA SER A 183 -16.30 8.26 -0.43
C SER A 183 -17.30 7.12 -0.65
N GLU A 184 -18.57 7.44 -0.75
CA GLU A 184 -19.64 6.46 -1.00
C GLU A 184 -19.37 5.65 -2.28
N LYS A 185 -18.91 6.32 -3.33
CA LYS A 185 -18.62 5.68 -4.62
C LYS A 185 -17.66 4.50 -4.48
N ILE A 186 -16.54 4.70 -3.78
CA ILE A 186 -15.53 3.64 -3.57
C ILE A 186 -16.03 2.62 -2.56
N GLN A 187 -16.64 3.04 -1.46
CA GLN A 187 -17.14 2.12 -0.44
C GLN A 187 -18.23 1.19 -0.97
N ASN A 188 -19.16 1.70 -1.77
CA ASN A 188 -20.22 0.90 -2.39
C ASN A 188 -19.63 -0.13 -3.37
N HIS A 189 -18.64 0.24 -4.17
CA HIS A 189 -17.93 -0.70 -5.04
C HIS A 189 -17.24 -1.83 -4.23
N LEU A 190 -16.59 -1.51 -3.13
CA LEU A 190 -15.96 -2.53 -2.28
C LEU A 190 -17.01 -3.48 -1.66
N GLU A 191 -18.17 -2.95 -1.23
CA GLU A 191 -19.26 -3.80 -0.74
C GLU A 191 -19.84 -4.70 -1.84
N ASP A 192 -20.01 -4.17 -3.04
CA ASP A 192 -20.47 -4.95 -4.19
C ASP A 192 -19.51 -6.09 -4.54
N LEU A 193 -18.20 -5.85 -4.46
CA LEU A 193 -17.19 -6.91 -4.62
C LEU A 193 -17.30 -7.97 -3.52
N LEU A 194 -17.47 -7.57 -2.26
CA LEU A 194 -17.69 -8.53 -1.18
C LEU A 194 -18.93 -9.39 -1.43
N LYS A 195 -20.05 -8.75 -1.72
CA LYS A 195 -21.35 -9.40 -1.85
C LYS A 195 -21.47 -10.28 -3.08
N ASN A 196 -20.94 -9.83 -4.22
CA ASN A 196 -21.19 -10.47 -5.50
C ASN A 196 -20.04 -11.35 -5.99
N VAL A 197 -18.83 -11.17 -5.42
CA VAL A 197 -17.62 -11.87 -5.89
C VAL A 197 -16.97 -12.69 -4.79
N ILE A 198 -16.64 -12.05 -3.66
CA ILE A 198 -15.76 -12.65 -2.63
C ILE A 198 -16.53 -13.53 -1.65
N LEU A 199 -17.70 -13.08 -1.19
CA LEU A 199 -18.53 -13.70 -0.16
C LEU A 199 -20.00 -13.85 -0.59
N PRO A 200 -20.29 -14.39 -1.81
CA PRO A 200 -21.64 -14.30 -2.40
C PRO A 200 -22.71 -15.06 -1.58
N ASP A 201 -22.30 -16.13 -0.90
CA ASP A 201 -23.22 -16.99 -0.15
C ASP A 201 -22.99 -16.87 1.38
N THR A 202 -22.30 -15.82 1.81
CA THR A 202 -21.91 -15.62 3.22
C THR A 202 -22.50 -14.34 3.76
N THR A 203 -23.20 -14.42 4.88
CA THR A 203 -23.63 -13.22 5.62
C THR A 203 -22.42 -12.60 6.31
N PHE A 204 -22.22 -11.31 6.12
CA PHE A 204 -21.16 -10.54 6.75
C PHE A 204 -21.66 -9.17 7.21
N GLU A 205 -20.94 -8.57 8.10
CA GLU A 205 -21.12 -7.17 8.52
C GLU A 205 -19.78 -6.45 8.38
N ILE A 206 -19.81 -5.17 7.99
CA ILE A 206 -18.63 -4.31 7.96
C ILE A 206 -18.37 -3.80 9.37
N GLU A 207 -17.13 -3.98 9.86
CA GLU A 207 -16.70 -3.52 11.18
C GLU A 207 -16.12 -2.10 11.12
N HIS A 208 -15.22 -1.86 10.16
CA HIS A 208 -14.56 -0.56 9.98
C HIS A 208 -14.34 -0.23 8.51
N ARG A 209 -14.25 1.09 8.26
CA ARG A 209 -13.87 1.70 6.99
C ARG A 209 -12.85 2.79 7.27
N TRP A 210 -11.83 2.88 6.46
CA TRP A 210 -10.83 3.95 6.58
C TRP A 210 -10.13 4.18 5.24
N SER A 211 -9.28 5.18 5.20
CA SER A 211 -8.41 5.45 4.08
C SER A 211 -6.98 5.75 4.51
N GLY A 212 -6.08 5.74 3.55
CA GLY A 212 -4.69 6.16 3.71
C GLY A 212 -4.21 6.87 2.45
N ILE A 213 -3.18 7.71 2.60
CA ILE A 213 -2.66 8.50 1.49
C ILE A 213 -1.34 7.90 1.00
N MET A 214 -1.36 7.40 -0.22
CA MET A 214 -0.16 6.95 -0.92
C MET A 214 0.55 8.11 -1.60
N GLY A 215 1.87 8.01 -1.74
CA GLY A 215 2.65 8.88 -2.62
C GLY A 215 2.85 8.22 -3.97
N ILE A 216 2.25 8.76 -5.01
CA ILE A 216 2.39 8.27 -6.39
C ILE A 216 3.04 9.31 -7.29
N GLY A 217 3.40 8.93 -8.51
CA GLY A 217 3.97 9.83 -9.51
C GLY A 217 4.03 9.17 -10.89
N ASN A 218 4.69 9.83 -11.82
CA ASN A 218 4.84 9.33 -13.19
C ASN A 218 5.73 8.08 -13.29
N SER A 219 6.50 7.79 -12.25
CA SER A 219 7.35 6.62 -12.13
C SER A 219 7.00 5.83 -10.86
N LYS A 220 7.11 4.51 -10.93
CA LYS A 220 6.98 3.63 -9.76
C LYS A 220 8.24 3.61 -8.87
N LYS A 221 9.33 4.28 -9.27
CA LYS A 221 10.55 4.33 -8.47
C LYS A 221 10.36 5.29 -7.29
N PRO A 222 10.76 4.94 -6.07
CA PRO A 222 10.86 5.88 -4.96
C PRO A 222 11.77 7.06 -5.27
N ILE A 223 11.63 8.13 -4.50
CA ILE A 223 12.55 9.27 -4.52
C ILE A 223 13.39 9.18 -3.25
N VAL A 224 14.70 9.01 -3.42
CA VAL A 224 15.70 9.05 -2.36
C VAL A 224 16.74 10.06 -2.80
N GLN A 225 16.79 11.20 -2.09
CA GLN A 225 17.70 12.28 -2.50
C GLN A 225 18.00 13.25 -1.36
N GLN A 226 19.12 13.95 -1.49
CA GLN A 226 19.39 15.18 -0.78
C GLN A 226 18.60 16.32 -1.44
N VAL A 227 17.83 17.07 -0.68
CA VAL A 227 16.96 18.16 -1.15
C VAL A 227 17.73 19.50 -1.10
N SER A 228 18.48 19.72 0.00
CA SER A 228 19.35 20.86 0.24
C SER A 228 20.51 20.43 1.15
N ASN A 229 21.34 21.37 1.63
CA ASN A 229 22.57 21.04 2.38
C ASN A 229 22.36 20.09 3.56
N HIS A 230 21.25 20.24 4.29
CA HIS A 230 20.96 19.49 5.51
C HIS A 230 19.62 18.74 5.45
N VAL A 231 18.91 18.81 4.31
CA VAL A 231 17.58 18.21 4.13
C VAL A 231 17.62 17.05 3.15
N TYR A 232 17.00 15.96 3.52
CA TYR A 232 16.93 14.71 2.73
C TYR A 232 15.49 14.24 2.63
N CYS A 233 15.21 13.35 1.69
CA CYS A 233 13.91 12.69 1.64
C CYS A 233 13.96 11.24 1.14
N GLY A 234 12.99 10.44 1.66
CA GLY A 234 12.65 9.10 1.17
C GLY A 234 11.14 8.99 1.02
N VAL A 235 10.63 9.17 -0.21
CA VAL A 235 9.19 9.30 -0.48
C VAL A 235 8.78 8.62 -1.79
N ARG A 236 7.51 8.63 -2.13
CA ARG A 236 6.91 8.04 -3.35
C ARG A 236 7.03 6.51 -3.40
N MET A 237 6.49 5.85 -2.35
CA MET A 237 6.49 4.39 -2.26
C MET A 237 5.51 3.69 -3.22
N GLY A 238 4.58 4.44 -3.85
CA GLY A 238 3.68 3.94 -4.89
C GLY A 238 2.80 2.76 -4.48
N GLY A 239 2.42 2.65 -3.20
CA GLY A 239 1.67 1.51 -2.65
C GLY A 239 2.54 0.31 -2.24
N MET A 240 3.86 0.36 -2.46
CA MET A 240 4.79 -0.74 -2.15
C MET A 240 5.58 -0.56 -0.84
N GLY A 241 5.20 0.39 0.01
CA GLY A 241 5.95 0.77 1.21
C GLY A 241 6.24 -0.39 2.17
N VAL A 242 5.33 -1.34 2.32
CA VAL A 242 5.55 -2.54 3.17
C VAL A 242 6.71 -3.39 2.65
N ALA A 243 6.82 -3.57 1.34
CA ALA A 243 7.86 -4.39 0.72
C ALA A 243 9.23 -3.70 0.66
N ILE A 244 9.25 -2.38 0.36
CA ILE A 244 10.50 -1.68 0.05
C ILE A 244 10.91 -0.63 1.10
N GLY A 245 10.06 -0.32 2.08
CA GLY A 245 10.29 0.77 3.03
C GLY A 245 11.58 0.64 3.84
N SER A 246 11.96 -0.58 4.24
CA SER A 246 13.23 -0.80 4.95
C SER A 246 14.46 -0.55 4.07
N LEU A 247 14.41 -0.92 2.79
CA LEU A 247 15.47 -0.61 1.84
C LEU A 247 15.60 0.89 1.62
N ILE A 248 14.47 1.58 1.40
CA ILE A 248 14.46 3.04 1.21
C ILE A 248 14.95 3.77 2.46
N GLY A 249 14.56 3.30 3.65
CA GLY A 249 15.10 3.83 4.90
C GLY A 249 16.62 3.69 5.01
N LYS A 250 17.17 2.54 4.57
CA LYS A 250 18.63 2.33 4.50
C LYS A 250 19.28 3.28 3.49
N GLU A 251 18.73 3.37 2.27
CA GLU A 251 19.29 4.25 1.23
C GLU A 251 19.29 5.73 1.67
N VAL A 252 18.25 6.19 2.37
CA VAL A 252 18.22 7.54 2.96
C VAL A 252 19.30 7.69 4.05
N ALA A 253 19.47 6.69 4.91
CA ALA A 253 20.49 6.73 5.95
C ALA A 253 21.91 6.73 5.38
N ASP A 254 22.15 6.04 4.25
CA ASP A 254 23.44 6.02 3.56
C ASP A 254 23.80 7.37 2.89
N LEU A 255 22.83 8.29 2.70
CA LEU A 255 23.07 9.66 2.20
C LEU A 255 23.55 10.64 3.28
N ILE A 256 23.41 10.30 4.55
CA ILE A 256 23.59 11.17 5.70
C ILE A 256 24.97 10.97 6.32
#